data_3f903e25461a98d097e944be5b3875ab
#
_entry.id   3f903e25461a98d097e944be5b3875ab
#
_cell.length_a   1.000
_cell.length_b   1.000
_cell.length_c   1.000
_cell.angle_alpha   90.00
_cell.angle_beta   90.00
_cell.angle_gamma   90.00
#
_symmetry.space_group_name_H-M   'P 1'
#
loop_
_entity.id
_entity.type
_entity.pdbx_description
1 polymer ?
#
loop_
_entity_poly.entity_id
_entity_poly.type
_entity_poly.pdbx_seq_one_letter_code
_entity_poly.pdbx_strand_id
1 'polypeptide(L)'
;MKDIKEYIMESNANHTIFNACMELDNNENIYKEQYWPLVQNLVKKHKSGDFKIETLENSSVVSKLATATLKAAKAGNLSNDDRKRLYKFIVGNLLKTISNEGEDLTKEEEDYMIEWDYNNSDKCGW
;
A
#
# COMPACT_ATOMS: atom_id res chain seq x y z
N MET A 1 13.37 -1.73 -27.39
CA MET A 1 13.04 -0.31 -27.10
C MET A 1 11.54 -0.15 -26.95
N LYS A 2 11.09 0.47 -25.87
CA LYS A 2 9.66 0.75 -25.70
C LYS A 2 9.25 1.83 -26.69
N ASP A 3 8.08 1.70 -27.29
CA ASP A 3 7.56 2.78 -28.10
C ASP A 3 7.04 3.93 -27.21
N ILE A 4 6.79 5.07 -27.82
CA ILE A 4 6.36 6.28 -27.10
C ILE A 4 5.03 6.03 -26.35
N LYS A 5 4.15 5.25 -26.92
CA LYS A 5 2.84 4.94 -26.33
C LYS A 5 2.97 4.13 -25.05
N GLU A 6 3.82 3.11 -25.04
CA GLU A 6 4.09 2.32 -23.84
C GLU A 6 4.74 3.18 -22.73
N TYR A 7 5.67 4.04 -23.12
CA TYR A 7 6.32 4.95 -22.18
C TYR A 7 5.32 5.90 -21.52
N ILE A 8 4.40 6.46 -22.29
CA ILE A 8 3.37 7.37 -21.78
C ILE A 8 2.43 6.63 -20.82
N MET A 9 2.01 5.42 -21.15
CA MET A 9 1.13 4.60 -20.31
C MET A 9 1.79 4.27 -18.96
N GLU A 10 3.06 3.87 -19.01
CA GLU A 10 3.84 3.55 -17.80
C GLU A 10 4.03 4.78 -16.92
N SER A 11 4.32 5.93 -17.50
CA SER A 11 4.45 7.20 -16.78
C SER A 11 3.13 7.62 -16.13
N ASN A 12 2.01 7.43 -16.82
CA ASN A 12 0.69 7.74 -16.28
C ASN A 12 0.33 6.82 -15.10
N ALA A 13 0.64 5.52 -15.21
CA ALA A 13 0.41 4.56 -14.13
C ALA A 13 1.23 4.93 -12.88
N ASN A 14 2.49 5.27 -13.06
CA ASN A 14 3.35 5.70 -11.95
C ASN A 14 2.82 6.97 -11.28
N HIS A 15 2.36 7.93 -12.05
CA HIS A 15 1.78 9.17 -11.54
C HIS A 15 0.49 8.89 -10.75
N THR A 16 -0.36 8.01 -11.28
CA THR A 16 -1.59 7.59 -10.61
C THR A 16 -1.31 6.90 -9.28
N ILE A 17 -0.35 5.99 -9.25
CA ILE A 17 0.07 5.29 -8.03
C ILE A 17 0.64 6.30 -7.02
N PHE A 18 1.48 7.22 -7.46
CA PHE A 18 2.04 8.26 -6.61
C PHE A 18 0.93 9.08 -5.94
N ASN A 19 -0.06 9.52 -6.71
CA ASN A 19 -1.17 10.30 -6.18
C ASN A 19 -2.00 9.51 -5.16
N ALA A 20 -2.24 8.22 -5.43
CA ALA A 20 -2.94 7.36 -4.48
C ALA A 20 -2.15 7.19 -3.18
N CYS A 21 -0.83 7.04 -3.27
CA CYS A 21 0.05 6.96 -2.10
C CYS A 21 0.00 8.25 -1.28
N MET A 22 -0.02 9.40 -1.93
CA MET A 22 -0.15 10.69 -1.25
C MET A 22 -1.48 10.81 -0.52
N GLU A 23 -2.56 10.31 -1.10
CA GLU A 23 -3.86 10.27 -0.43
C GLU A 23 -3.84 9.35 0.78
N LEU A 24 -3.20 8.21 0.68
CA LEU A 24 -3.06 7.31 1.82
C LEU A 24 -2.35 7.99 2.99
N ASP A 25 -1.30 8.75 2.70
CA ASP A 25 -0.48 9.40 3.72
C ASP A 25 -1.14 10.68 4.30
N ASN A 26 -1.91 11.39 3.51
CA ASN A 26 -2.36 12.74 3.88
C ASN A 26 -3.88 12.90 4.00
N ASN A 27 -4.68 11.95 3.52
CA ASN A 27 -6.12 12.08 3.57
C ASN A 27 -6.64 11.66 4.95
N GLU A 28 -7.04 12.64 5.74
CA GLU A 28 -7.47 12.45 7.12
C GLU A 28 -8.73 11.57 7.23
N ASN A 29 -9.65 11.70 6.29
CA ASN A 29 -10.88 10.91 6.29
C ASN A 29 -10.60 9.44 6.03
N ILE A 30 -9.74 9.14 5.05
CA ILE A 30 -9.32 7.76 4.77
C ILE A 30 -8.57 7.20 5.98
N TYR A 31 -7.68 7.99 6.58
CA TYR A 31 -6.95 7.57 7.76
C TYR A 31 -7.87 7.20 8.90
N LYS A 32 -8.81 8.07 9.25
CA LYS A 32 -9.71 7.86 10.39
C LYS A 32 -10.75 6.77 10.16
N GLU A 33 -11.29 6.69 8.95
CA GLU A 33 -12.42 5.81 8.66
C GLU A 33 -12.01 4.41 8.21
N GLN A 34 -10.85 4.27 7.56
CA GLN A 34 -10.45 3.00 6.96
C GLN A 34 -9.09 2.52 7.44
N TYR A 35 -8.09 3.40 7.49
CA TYR A 35 -6.72 2.99 7.75
C TYR A 35 -6.50 2.65 9.23
N TRP A 36 -6.82 3.56 10.12
CA TRP A 36 -6.57 3.37 11.55
C TRP A 36 -7.36 2.20 12.15
N PRO A 37 -8.66 2.02 11.85
CA PRO A 37 -9.37 0.83 12.32
C PRO A 37 -8.74 -0.48 11.82
N LEU A 38 -8.24 -0.47 10.58
CA LEU A 38 -7.53 -1.63 10.04
C LEU A 38 -6.23 -1.89 10.80
N VAL A 39 -5.45 -0.85 11.09
CA VAL A 39 -4.22 -0.96 11.88
C VAL A 39 -4.51 -1.59 13.24
N GLN A 40 -5.53 -1.11 13.93
CA GLN A 40 -5.91 -1.64 15.25
C GLN A 40 -6.26 -3.13 15.19
N ASN A 41 -7.00 -3.54 14.16
CA ASN A 41 -7.34 -4.95 13.94
C ASN A 41 -6.09 -5.79 13.64
N LEU A 42 -5.20 -5.27 12.80
CA LEU A 42 -3.97 -5.98 12.44
C LEU A 42 -3.02 -6.12 13.60
N VAL A 43 -2.93 -5.13 14.48
CA VAL A 43 -2.14 -5.23 15.71
C VAL A 43 -2.64 -6.39 16.57
N LYS A 44 -3.96 -6.51 16.74
CA LYS A 44 -4.55 -7.62 17.48
C LYS A 44 -4.25 -8.96 16.86
N LYS A 45 -4.37 -9.08 15.54
CA LYS A 45 -4.05 -10.31 14.81
C LYS A 45 -2.59 -10.66 14.92
N HIS A 46 -1.71 -9.68 14.84
CA HIS A 46 -0.27 -9.89 14.97
C HIS A 46 0.08 -10.45 16.36
N LYS A 47 -0.51 -9.88 17.40
CA LYS A 47 -0.30 -10.36 18.78
C LYS A 47 -0.80 -11.79 19.00
N SER A 48 -1.89 -12.17 18.34
CA SER A 48 -2.46 -13.51 18.46
C SER A 48 -1.78 -14.55 17.57
N GLY A 49 -0.87 -14.13 16.68
CA GLY A 49 -0.21 -15.02 15.73
C GLY A 49 -1.03 -15.34 14.48
N ASP A 50 -2.16 -14.67 14.29
CA ASP A 50 -3.06 -14.91 13.15
C ASP A 50 -2.75 -14.04 11.94
N PHE A 51 -1.75 -13.17 12.03
CA PHE A 51 -1.38 -12.27 10.95
C PHE A 51 -0.52 -12.98 9.90
N LYS A 52 -0.90 -12.85 8.62
CA LYS A 52 -0.11 -13.35 7.48
C LYS A 52 -0.11 -12.30 6.38
N ILE A 53 1.09 -11.97 5.89
CA ILE A 53 1.28 -10.97 4.83
C ILE A 53 0.52 -11.36 3.56
N GLU A 54 0.61 -12.63 3.13
CA GLU A 54 -0.05 -13.11 1.92
C GLU A 54 -1.56 -12.94 1.99
N THR A 55 -2.15 -13.24 3.13
CA THR A 55 -3.59 -13.08 3.36
C THR A 55 -3.96 -11.60 3.31
N LEU A 56 -3.15 -10.73 3.90
CA LEU A 56 -3.39 -9.30 3.90
C LEU A 56 -3.33 -8.72 2.49
N GLU A 57 -2.30 -9.08 1.72
CA GLU A 57 -2.09 -8.58 0.36
C GLU A 57 -3.26 -8.91 -0.57
N ASN A 58 -3.89 -10.06 -0.35
CA ASN A 58 -5.03 -10.53 -1.15
C ASN A 58 -6.38 -10.22 -0.51
N SER A 59 -6.40 -9.46 0.58
CA SER A 59 -7.63 -9.21 1.32
C SER A 59 -8.52 -8.16 0.64
N SER A 60 -9.83 -8.29 0.86
CA SER A 60 -10.79 -7.30 0.39
C SER A 60 -10.58 -5.94 1.06
N VAL A 61 -10.02 -5.92 2.26
CA VAL A 61 -9.80 -4.69 3.03
C VAL A 61 -8.74 -3.83 2.35
N VAL A 62 -7.62 -4.44 1.92
CA VAL A 62 -6.56 -3.74 1.18
C VAL A 62 -7.10 -3.28 -0.17
N SER A 63 -7.88 -4.11 -0.86
CA SER A 63 -8.52 -3.73 -2.13
C SER A 63 -9.45 -2.52 -1.97
N LYS A 64 -10.26 -2.49 -0.92
CA LYS A 64 -11.14 -1.36 -0.62
C LYS A 64 -10.36 -0.09 -0.32
N LEU A 65 -9.28 -0.21 0.45
CA LEU A 65 -8.43 0.93 0.78
C LEU A 65 -7.75 1.49 -0.48
N ALA A 66 -7.26 0.61 -1.36
CA ALA A 66 -6.70 1.01 -2.65
C ALA A 66 -7.74 1.75 -3.50
N THR A 67 -8.95 1.23 -3.58
CA THR A 67 -10.03 1.87 -4.33
C THR A 67 -10.36 3.26 -3.75
N ALA A 68 -10.40 3.39 -2.43
CA ALA A 68 -10.65 4.66 -1.77
C ALA A 68 -9.55 5.69 -2.07
N THR A 69 -8.28 5.27 -2.05
CA THR A 69 -7.17 6.18 -2.35
C THR A 69 -7.17 6.62 -3.81
N LEU A 70 -7.46 5.70 -4.73
CA LEU A 70 -7.57 6.02 -6.16
C LEU A 70 -8.73 7.00 -6.42
N LYS A 71 -9.86 6.78 -5.78
CA LYS A 71 -11.01 7.66 -5.89
C LYS A 71 -10.70 9.06 -5.34
N ALA A 72 -10.06 9.15 -4.19
CA ALA A 72 -9.67 10.42 -3.58
C ALA A 72 -8.68 11.18 -4.47
N ALA A 73 -7.78 10.46 -5.12
CA ALA A 73 -6.82 11.04 -6.06
C ALA A 73 -7.44 11.43 -7.40
N LYS A 74 -8.72 11.14 -7.60
CA LYS A 74 -9.44 11.35 -8.87
C LYS A 74 -8.73 10.64 -10.03
N ALA A 75 -8.19 9.48 -9.73
CA ALA A 75 -7.42 8.69 -10.68
C ALA A 75 -8.31 7.77 -11.48
N GLY A 76 -7.87 7.47 -12.69
CA GLY A 76 -8.53 6.48 -13.53
C GLY A 76 -8.21 5.06 -13.07
N ASN A 77 -8.69 4.09 -13.83
CA ASN A 77 -8.45 2.69 -13.53
C ASN A 77 -6.99 2.31 -13.79
N LEU A 78 -6.47 1.47 -12.92
CA LEU A 78 -5.16 0.85 -13.10
C LEU A 78 -5.32 -0.56 -13.66
N SER A 79 -4.30 -1.03 -14.39
CA SER A 79 -4.20 -2.44 -14.75
C SER A 79 -4.08 -3.30 -13.49
N ASN A 80 -4.33 -4.60 -13.64
CA ASN A 80 -4.20 -5.52 -12.49
C ASN A 80 -2.78 -5.52 -11.92
N ASP A 81 -1.76 -5.45 -12.77
CA ASP A 81 -0.37 -5.43 -12.33
C ASP A 81 -0.05 -4.15 -11.55
N ASP A 82 -0.54 -3.01 -12.01
CA ASP A 82 -0.32 -1.73 -11.32
C ASP A 82 -1.11 -1.66 -10.02
N ARG A 83 -2.33 -2.23 -9.98
CA ARG A 83 -3.07 -2.34 -8.72
C ARG A 83 -2.32 -3.18 -7.69
N LYS A 84 -1.64 -4.26 -8.12
CA LYS A 84 -0.81 -5.07 -7.21
C LYS A 84 0.34 -4.27 -6.63
N ARG A 85 0.94 -3.38 -7.42
CA ARG A 85 1.98 -2.46 -6.92
C ARG A 85 1.43 -1.56 -5.81
N LEU A 86 0.23 -1.03 -6.01
CA LEU A 86 -0.43 -0.22 -4.99
C LEU A 86 -0.76 -1.05 -3.73
N TYR A 87 -1.23 -2.28 -3.89
CA TYR A 87 -1.49 -3.17 -2.75
C TYR A 87 -0.22 -3.43 -1.94
N LYS A 88 0.89 -3.70 -2.61
CA LYS A 88 2.18 -3.89 -1.94
C LYS A 88 2.62 -2.65 -1.18
N PHE A 89 2.41 -1.47 -1.74
CA PHE A 89 2.68 -0.22 -1.05
C PHE A 89 1.84 -0.11 0.23
N ILE A 90 0.56 -0.38 0.13
CA ILE A 90 -0.37 -0.31 1.27
C ILE A 90 0.04 -1.29 2.36
N VAL A 91 0.35 -2.53 2.00
CA VAL A 91 0.77 -3.56 2.96
C VAL A 91 2.07 -3.17 3.66
N GLY A 92 3.06 -2.67 2.91
CA GLY A 92 4.32 -2.20 3.50
C GLY A 92 4.10 -1.04 4.47
N ASN A 93 3.22 -0.11 4.09
CA ASN A 93 2.87 1.01 4.96
C ASN A 93 2.17 0.56 6.25
N LEU A 94 1.28 -0.44 6.14
CA LEU A 94 0.62 -1.04 7.29
C LEU A 94 1.62 -1.74 8.22
N LEU A 95 2.57 -2.50 7.66
CA LEU A 95 3.62 -3.15 8.44
C LEU A 95 4.46 -2.13 9.22
N LYS A 96 4.84 -1.05 8.56
CA LYS A 96 5.59 0.03 9.22
C LYS A 96 4.78 0.62 10.37
N THR A 97 3.49 0.83 10.17
CA THR A 97 2.62 1.41 11.17
C THR A 97 2.44 0.48 12.38
N ILE A 98 2.22 -0.83 12.15
CA ILE A 98 2.08 -1.77 13.27
C ILE A 98 3.40 -1.94 14.04
N SER A 99 4.53 -1.84 13.35
CA SER A 99 5.84 -1.81 14.02
C SER A 99 5.97 -0.58 14.92
N ASN A 100 5.52 0.57 14.45
CA ASN A 100 5.53 1.82 15.24
C ASN A 100 4.60 1.73 16.45
N GLU A 101 3.58 0.87 16.42
CA GLU A 101 2.68 0.61 17.53
C GLU A 101 3.27 -0.39 18.54
N GLY A 102 4.52 -0.78 18.38
CA GLY A 102 5.23 -1.60 19.33
C GLY A 102 5.25 -3.10 19.04
N GLU A 103 4.76 -3.53 17.89
CA GLU A 103 4.78 -4.93 17.48
C GLU A 103 6.13 -5.32 16.92
N ASP A 104 6.66 -6.46 17.38
CA ASP A 104 7.90 -7.02 16.83
C ASP A 104 7.60 -7.75 15.53
N LEU A 105 8.20 -7.30 14.45
CA LEU A 105 8.01 -7.93 13.15
C LEU A 105 8.80 -9.23 13.05
N THR A 106 8.22 -10.23 12.39
CA THR A 106 8.94 -11.45 12.02
C THR A 106 9.99 -11.11 10.95
N LYS A 107 10.93 -12.03 10.70
CA LYS A 107 11.93 -11.83 9.66
C LYS A 107 11.27 -11.66 8.28
N GLU A 108 10.24 -12.44 7.98
CA GLU A 108 9.51 -12.32 6.72
C GLU A 108 8.87 -10.94 6.58
N GLU A 109 8.27 -10.43 7.65
CA GLU A 109 7.67 -9.10 7.68
C GLU A 109 8.71 -8.00 7.52
N GLU A 110 9.85 -8.15 8.20
CA GLU A 110 10.97 -7.20 8.08
C GLU A 110 11.52 -7.18 6.66
N ASP A 111 11.71 -8.35 6.05
CA ASP A 111 12.21 -8.45 4.68
C ASP A 111 11.24 -7.78 3.69
N TYR A 112 9.95 -7.98 3.90
CA TYR A 112 8.91 -7.32 3.08
C TYR A 112 8.99 -5.80 3.22
N MET A 113 9.15 -5.31 4.44
CA MET A 113 9.24 -3.88 4.70
C MET A 113 10.52 -3.25 4.14
N ILE A 114 11.64 -3.96 4.20
CA ILE A 114 12.90 -3.51 3.61
C ILE A 114 12.75 -3.40 2.09
N GLU A 115 12.17 -4.40 1.45
CA GLU A 115 11.91 -4.37 0.01
C GLU A 115 10.97 -3.23 -0.37
N TRP A 116 9.92 -3.02 0.41
CA TRP A 116 8.99 -1.90 0.22
C TRP A 116 9.72 -0.55 0.32
N ASP A 117 10.54 -0.37 1.34
CA ASP A 117 11.29 0.86 1.55
C ASP A 117 12.27 1.11 0.40
N TYR A 118 12.99 0.08 -0.02
CA TYR A 118 13.91 0.16 -1.16
C TYR A 118 13.18 0.56 -2.44
N ASN A 119 12.05 -0.06 -2.72
CA ASN A 119 11.28 0.21 -3.95
C ASN A 119 10.60 1.57 -3.94
N ASN A 120 10.32 2.14 -2.77
CA ASN A 120 9.55 3.37 -2.64
C ASN A 120 10.36 4.58 -2.21
N SER A 121 11.64 4.39 -1.84
CA SER A 121 12.47 5.49 -1.35
C SER A 121 12.65 6.61 -2.36
N ASP A 122 12.63 6.28 -3.65
CA ASP A 122 12.79 7.28 -4.71
C ASP A 122 11.47 7.76 -5.26
N LYS A 123 10.39 7.25 -4.70
CA LYS A 123 9.26 7.44 -5.46
C LYS A 123 8.03 7.56 -4.88
N CYS A 124 7.94 7.34 -4.02
CA CYS A 124 6.98 7.47 -3.45
C CYS A 124 7.67 7.69 -3.59
N GLY A 125 8.47 7.56 -3.66
CA GLY A 125 9.28 7.17 -4.61
C GLY A 125 9.05 6.58 -5.77
N TRP A 126 8.62 6.41 -6.26
CA TRP A 126 8.36 5.83 -7.53
C TRP A 126 8.62 6.80 -8.66
#